data_5f6fa711655942b59957f5dcdf2221d8
#
_entry.id   5f6fa711655942b59957f5dcdf2221d8
#
_cell.length_a   1.000
_cell.length_b   1.000
_cell.length_c   1.000
_cell.angle_alpha   90.00
_cell.angle_beta   90.00
_cell.angle_gamma   90.00
#
_symmetry.space_group_name_H-M   'P 1'
#
loop_
_entity.id
_entity.type
_entity.pdbx_description
1 polymer ?
#
loop_
_entity_poly.entity_id
_entity_poly.type
_entity_poly.pdbx_seq_one_letter_code
_entity_poly.pdbx_strand_id
1 'polypeptide(L)'
;MTQFDLIVLILLLISAAFGFARGAVAEIAALTALVAAAALAILTLPISAPVMHKAVHSEWLAAGGALILVFGAVYLILRLVFGAAARQIQETRFLGVLDRSLGLLIGLARGLLVLGALNLAFNAATPEELRPEWIVGSKTWPLSQNMGRGLKAMAPKGLDIAGRLKPALDQAIHAAARKALDDRLKSDGYDARQRGEIDDLVEKSR
;
A
#
# COMPACT_ATOMS: atom_id res chain seq x y z
N MET A 1 1.28 -28.11 -14.10
CA MET A 1 1.71 -26.82 -13.54
C MET A 1 1.14 -25.73 -14.43
N THR A 2 0.40 -24.82 -13.88
CA THR A 2 -0.14 -23.68 -14.61
C THR A 2 0.87 -22.51 -14.65
N GLN A 3 0.60 -21.50 -15.47
CA GLN A 3 1.43 -20.27 -15.48
C GLN A 3 1.45 -19.59 -14.11
N PHE A 4 0.35 -19.66 -13.36
CA PHE A 4 0.27 -19.12 -12.00
C PHE A 4 1.20 -19.85 -11.03
N ASP A 5 1.30 -21.18 -11.10
CA ASP A 5 2.23 -21.96 -10.28
C ASP A 5 3.68 -21.52 -10.50
N LEU A 6 4.05 -21.23 -11.77
CA LEU A 6 5.39 -20.77 -12.11
C LEU A 6 5.65 -19.36 -11.55
N ILE A 7 4.69 -18.45 -11.66
CA ILE A 7 4.78 -17.11 -11.10
C ILE A 7 4.97 -17.15 -9.58
N VAL A 8 4.17 -17.98 -8.89
CA VAL A 8 4.28 -18.15 -7.43
C VAL A 8 5.65 -18.72 -7.06
N LEU A 9 6.12 -19.75 -7.78
CA LEU A 9 7.43 -20.35 -7.53
C LEU A 9 8.56 -19.31 -7.70
N ILE A 10 8.54 -18.55 -8.78
CA ILE A 10 9.53 -17.49 -9.04
C ILE A 10 9.47 -16.41 -7.95
N LEU A 11 8.28 -15.98 -7.55
CA LEU A 11 8.09 -15.00 -6.48
C LEU A 11 8.73 -15.48 -5.18
N LEU A 12 8.44 -16.73 -4.79
CA LEU A 12 8.96 -17.30 -3.54
C LEU A 12 10.47 -17.52 -3.61
N LEU A 13 11.00 -18.00 -4.74
CA LEU A 13 12.45 -18.19 -4.93
C LEU A 13 13.21 -16.85 -4.87
N ILE A 14 12.72 -15.84 -5.57
CA ILE A 14 13.31 -14.50 -5.54
C ILE A 14 13.26 -13.94 -4.13
N SER A 15 12.12 -14.04 -3.43
CA SER A 15 11.97 -13.54 -2.07
C SER A 15 12.90 -14.26 -1.09
N ALA A 16 13.02 -15.60 -1.21
CA ALA A 16 13.93 -16.40 -0.41
C ALA A 16 15.41 -16.06 -0.68
N ALA A 17 15.78 -15.92 -1.96
CA ALA A 17 17.14 -15.57 -2.37
C ALA A 17 17.56 -14.19 -1.82
N PHE A 18 16.67 -13.21 -1.89
CA PHE A 18 16.92 -11.90 -1.29
C PHE A 18 17.04 -11.97 0.23
N GLY A 19 16.21 -12.77 0.90
CA GLY A 19 16.30 -12.99 2.35
C GLY A 19 17.63 -13.65 2.73
N PHE A 20 18.06 -14.68 2.00
CA PHE A 20 19.34 -15.34 2.19
C PHE A 20 20.52 -14.39 1.94
N ALA A 21 20.48 -13.59 0.88
CA ALA A 21 21.55 -12.66 0.54
C ALA A 21 21.71 -11.54 1.58
N ARG A 22 20.60 -11.08 2.17
CA ARG A 22 20.59 -10.00 3.16
C ARG A 22 20.81 -10.45 4.60
N GLY A 23 20.37 -11.68 4.93
CA GLY A 23 20.36 -12.20 6.27
C GLY A 23 19.15 -11.74 7.10
N ALA A 24 18.89 -12.49 8.18
CA ALA A 24 17.74 -12.28 9.07
C ALA A 24 17.78 -10.92 9.78
N VAL A 25 18.96 -10.54 10.27
CA VAL A 25 19.12 -9.27 11.00
C VAL A 25 18.80 -8.08 10.10
N ALA A 26 19.24 -8.11 8.83
CA ALA A 26 18.95 -7.04 7.88
C ALA A 26 17.47 -7.01 7.46
N GLU A 27 16.80 -8.17 7.36
CA GLU A 27 15.37 -8.25 7.06
C GLU A 27 14.51 -7.75 8.23
N ILE A 28 14.83 -8.16 9.48
CA ILE A 28 14.14 -7.68 10.68
C ILE A 28 14.36 -6.17 10.84
N ALA A 29 15.58 -5.70 10.66
CA ALA A 29 15.92 -4.29 10.69
C ALA A 29 15.14 -3.47 9.65
N ALA A 30 14.98 -3.99 8.42
CA ALA A 30 14.20 -3.34 7.38
C ALA A 30 12.70 -3.27 7.71
N LEU A 31 12.13 -4.35 8.28
CA LEU A 31 10.74 -4.36 8.75
C LEU A 31 10.53 -3.39 9.91
N THR A 32 11.44 -3.38 10.87
CA THR A 32 11.39 -2.44 12.01
C THR A 32 11.49 -1.00 11.53
N ALA A 33 12.40 -0.71 10.58
CA ALA A 33 12.53 0.61 9.97
C ALA A 33 11.25 1.03 9.23
N LEU A 34 10.62 0.10 8.51
CA LEU A 34 9.37 0.36 7.80
C LEU A 34 8.24 0.74 8.75
N VAL A 35 8.04 -0.05 9.80
CA VAL A 35 6.99 0.18 10.81
C VAL A 35 7.24 1.47 11.58
N ALA A 36 8.48 1.69 12.02
CA ALA A 36 8.86 2.90 12.73
C ALA A 36 8.71 4.15 11.86
N ALA A 37 9.12 4.09 10.59
CA ALA A 37 8.96 5.20 9.65
C ALA A 37 7.48 5.51 9.38
N ALA A 38 6.63 4.48 9.22
CA ALA A 38 5.20 4.67 9.04
C ALA A 38 4.55 5.30 10.28
N ALA A 39 4.88 4.79 11.47
CA ALA A 39 4.38 5.34 12.73
C ALA A 39 4.80 6.81 12.91
N LEU A 40 6.08 7.12 12.70
CA LEU A 40 6.59 8.49 12.84
C LEU A 40 5.99 9.42 11.79
N ALA A 41 5.81 8.98 10.55
CA ALA A 41 5.17 9.78 9.51
C ALA A 41 3.72 10.15 9.88
N ILE A 42 2.96 9.20 10.44
CA ILE A 42 1.60 9.44 10.89
C ILE A 42 1.57 10.36 12.12
N LEU A 43 2.43 10.11 13.11
CA LEU A 43 2.50 10.91 14.34
C LEU A 43 2.94 12.35 14.08
N THR A 44 3.82 12.57 13.11
CA THR A 44 4.30 13.92 12.76
C THR A 44 3.43 14.63 11.73
N LEU A 45 2.42 13.95 11.16
CA LEU A 45 1.54 14.51 10.14
C LEU A 45 0.88 15.86 10.56
N PRO A 46 0.40 16.04 11.83
CA PRO A 46 -0.18 17.31 12.26
C PRO A 46 0.81 18.49 12.19
N ILE A 47 2.11 18.22 12.24
CA ILE A 47 3.18 19.22 12.20
C ILE A 47 3.70 19.38 10.77
N SER A 48 3.90 18.28 10.05
CA SER A 48 4.51 18.27 8.72
C SER A 48 3.54 18.72 7.61
N ALA A 49 2.24 18.41 7.72
CA ALA A 49 1.25 18.82 6.72
C ALA A 49 1.10 20.35 6.58
N PRO A 50 1.00 21.14 7.67
CA PRO A 50 0.93 22.60 7.56
C PRO A 50 2.20 23.23 6.97
N VAL A 51 3.39 22.64 7.22
CA VAL A 51 4.65 23.10 6.63
C VAL A 51 4.63 22.85 5.12
N MET A 52 4.20 21.67 4.68
CA MET A 52 4.08 21.33 3.26
C MET A 52 3.01 22.19 2.56
N HIS A 53 1.93 22.55 3.26
CA HIS A 53 0.87 23.39 2.72
C HIS A 53 1.36 24.79 2.30
N LYS A 54 2.46 25.29 2.90
CA LYS A 54 3.10 26.55 2.45
C LYS A 54 3.70 26.44 1.05
N ALA A 55 4.10 25.26 0.63
CA ALA A 55 4.68 24.99 -0.69
C ALA A 55 3.63 24.47 -1.71
N VAL A 56 2.61 23.77 -1.23
CA VAL A 56 1.58 23.14 -2.08
C VAL A 56 0.21 23.61 -1.62
N HIS A 57 -0.50 24.35 -2.47
CA HIS A 57 -1.77 24.99 -2.13
C HIS A 57 -2.96 24.03 -1.96
N SER A 58 -2.81 22.76 -2.29
CA SER A 58 -3.83 21.73 -2.13
C SER A 58 -3.62 20.96 -0.83
N GLU A 59 -4.60 20.99 0.07
CA GLU A 59 -4.55 20.30 1.38
C GLU A 59 -4.24 18.80 1.24
N TRP A 60 -4.83 18.15 0.26
CA TRP A 60 -4.66 16.72 0.01
C TRP A 60 -3.23 16.38 -0.46
N LEU A 61 -2.70 17.18 -1.38
CA LEU A 61 -1.32 17.02 -1.86
C LEU A 61 -0.30 17.40 -0.79
N ALA A 62 -0.60 18.39 0.06
CA ALA A 62 0.26 18.76 1.18
C ALA A 62 0.34 17.63 2.23
N ALA A 63 -0.78 17.06 2.62
CA ALA A 63 -0.82 15.96 3.57
C ALA A 63 -0.16 14.69 3.02
N GLY A 64 -0.49 14.30 1.78
CA GLY A 64 0.12 13.14 1.11
C GLY A 64 1.61 13.32 0.88
N GLY A 65 2.03 14.49 0.41
CA GLY A 65 3.43 14.83 0.19
C GLY A 65 4.24 14.85 1.48
N ALA A 66 3.70 15.42 2.57
CA ALA A 66 4.31 15.42 3.89
C ALA A 66 4.51 13.98 4.41
N LEU A 67 3.48 13.13 4.27
CA LEU A 67 3.53 11.74 4.71
C LEU A 67 4.62 10.96 3.96
N ILE A 68 4.67 11.07 2.63
CA ILE A 68 5.66 10.38 1.79
C ILE A 68 7.07 10.89 2.09
N LEU A 69 7.25 12.19 2.27
CA LEU A 69 8.56 12.79 2.51
C LEU A 69 9.11 12.39 3.87
N VAL A 70 8.31 12.51 4.94
CA VAL A 70 8.72 12.11 6.29
C VAL A 70 8.96 10.61 6.36
N PHE A 71 8.05 9.79 5.80
CA PHE A 71 8.23 8.35 5.72
C PHE A 71 9.54 7.98 5.02
N GLY A 72 9.78 8.54 3.83
CA GLY A 72 10.98 8.26 3.05
C GLY A 72 12.26 8.67 3.76
N ALA A 73 12.30 9.86 4.36
CA ALA A 73 13.46 10.36 5.10
C ALA A 73 13.76 9.47 6.32
N VAL A 74 12.77 9.19 7.15
CA VAL A 74 12.94 8.37 8.36
C VAL A 74 13.32 6.93 7.98
N TYR A 75 12.65 6.35 6.99
CA TYR A 75 12.96 5.00 6.51
C TYR A 75 14.40 4.89 6.00
N LEU A 76 14.85 5.87 5.22
CA LEU A 76 16.21 5.89 4.69
C LEU A 76 17.25 5.99 5.82
N ILE A 77 17.04 6.90 6.78
CA ILE A 77 17.94 7.07 7.94
C ILE A 77 18.03 5.78 8.75
N LEU A 78 16.89 5.20 9.14
CA LEU A 78 16.86 3.97 9.92
C LEU A 78 17.48 2.80 9.16
N ARG A 79 17.25 2.70 7.86
CA ARG A 79 17.84 1.66 7.01
C ARG A 79 19.35 1.76 6.92
N LEU A 80 19.91 2.98 6.84
CA LEU A 80 21.36 3.20 6.83
C LEU A 80 21.98 2.81 8.18
N VAL A 81 21.38 3.24 9.29
CA VAL A 81 21.86 2.93 10.66
C VAL A 81 21.82 1.42 10.92
N PHE A 82 20.67 0.77 10.68
CA PHE A 82 20.52 -0.67 10.90
C PHE A 82 21.32 -1.51 9.91
N GLY A 83 21.50 -1.03 8.68
CA GLY A 83 22.31 -1.71 7.67
C GLY A 83 23.78 -1.80 8.05
N ALA A 84 24.33 -0.78 8.72
CA ALA A 84 25.68 -0.80 9.23
C ALA A 84 25.84 -1.85 10.34
N ALA A 85 24.88 -1.94 11.29
CA ALA A 85 24.88 -2.94 12.36
C ALA A 85 24.76 -4.38 11.82
N ALA A 86 23.93 -4.61 10.82
CA ALA A 86 23.75 -5.92 10.21
C ALA A 86 25.01 -6.46 9.53
N ARG A 87 25.84 -5.58 8.93
CA ARG A 87 27.10 -5.96 8.30
C ARG A 87 28.11 -6.53 9.30
N GLN A 88 28.23 -5.94 10.49
CA GLN A 88 29.13 -6.43 11.56
C GLN A 88 28.81 -7.87 11.97
N ILE A 89 27.53 -8.26 12.01
CA ILE A 89 27.11 -9.62 12.36
C ILE A 89 27.47 -10.61 11.24
N GLN A 90 27.33 -10.21 9.98
CA GLN A 90 27.62 -11.07 8.82
C GLN A 90 29.12 -11.33 8.62
N GLU A 91 30.00 -10.49 9.15
CA GLU A 91 31.46 -10.69 9.08
C GLU A 91 31.94 -11.87 9.94
N THR A 92 31.15 -12.29 10.93
CA THR A 92 31.47 -13.45 11.77
C THR A 92 31.04 -14.75 11.06
N ARG A 93 31.98 -15.63 10.77
CA ARG A 93 31.80 -16.83 9.93
C ARG A 93 30.64 -17.74 10.36
N PHE A 94 30.49 -17.99 11.68
CA PHE A 94 29.42 -18.85 12.20
C PHE A 94 28.07 -18.13 12.22
N LEU A 95 28.05 -16.90 12.76
CA LEU A 95 26.83 -16.10 12.84
C LEU A 95 26.30 -15.71 11.44
N GLY A 96 27.19 -15.49 10.45
CA GLY A 96 26.80 -15.17 9.09
C GLY A 96 26.05 -16.28 8.39
N VAL A 97 26.44 -17.55 8.59
CA VAL A 97 25.72 -18.71 7.99
C VAL A 97 24.33 -18.85 8.62
N LEU A 98 24.23 -18.75 9.95
CA LEU A 98 22.97 -18.83 10.67
C LEU A 98 22.04 -17.67 10.29
N ASP A 99 22.56 -16.45 10.22
CA ASP A 99 21.83 -15.26 9.83
C ASP A 99 21.24 -15.39 8.41
N ARG A 100 22.03 -15.89 7.45
CA ARG A 100 21.57 -16.13 6.08
C ARG A 100 20.49 -17.21 6.00
N SER A 101 20.65 -18.29 6.76
CA SER A 101 19.66 -19.38 6.78
C SER A 101 18.32 -18.92 7.35
N LEU A 102 18.36 -18.16 8.46
CA LEU A 102 17.17 -17.52 9.00
C LEU A 102 16.61 -16.45 8.07
N GLY A 103 17.47 -15.72 7.36
CA GLY A 103 17.08 -14.75 6.35
C GLY A 103 16.28 -15.36 5.21
N LEU A 104 16.66 -16.58 4.77
CA LEU A 104 15.91 -17.33 3.78
C LEU A 104 14.48 -17.63 4.24
N LEU A 105 14.32 -18.06 5.51
CA LEU A 105 13.00 -18.34 6.09
C LEU A 105 12.15 -17.07 6.17
N ILE A 106 12.72 -15.95 6.62
CA ILE A 106 12.05 -14.64 6.67
C ILE A 106 11.69 -14.18 5.26
N GLY A 107 12.58 -14.38 4.29
CA GLY A 107 12.32 -14.07 2.88
C GLY A 107 11.15 -14.88 2.31
N LEU A 108 11.09 -16.20 2.62
CA LEU A 108 9.95 -17.04 2.26
C LEU A 108 8.65 -16.56 2.91
N ALA A 109 8.67 -16.29 4.21
CA ALA A 109 7.50 -15.76 4.93
C ALA A 109 7.00 -14.45 4.30
N ARG A 110 7.91 -13.53 3.96
CA ARG A 110 7.58 -12.31 3.23
C ARG A 110 6.97 -12.60 1.86
N GLY A 111 7.52 -13.54 1.10
CA GLY A 111 6.96 -13.96 -0.20
C GLY A 111 5.54 -14.50 -0.07
N LEU A 112 5.27 -15.29 0.97
CA LEU A 112 3.92 -15.78 1.28
C LEU A 112 2.96 -14.66 1.68
N LEU A 113 3.42 -13.66 2.44
CA LEU A 113 2.61 -12.48 2.79
C LEU A 113 2.27 -11.67 1.53
N VAL A 114 3.23 -11.46 0.64
CA VAL A 114 3.00 -10.78 -0.64
C VAL A 114 2.00 -11.56 -1.49
N LEU A 115 2.13 -12.88 -1.56
CA LEU A 115 1.19 -13.75 -2.28
C LEU A 115 -0.23 -13.61 -1.71
N GLY A 116 -0.37 -13.59 -0.38
CA GLY A 116 -1.65 -13.36 0.30
C GLY A 116 -2.25 -11.99 0.00
N ALA A 117 -1.44 -10.93 0.01
CA ALA A 117 -1.87 -9.58 -0.33
C ALA A 117 -2.33 -9.48 -1.79
N LEU A 118 -1.58 -10.10 -2.74
CA LEU A 118 -1.97 -10.18 -4.14
C LEU A 118 -3.27 -10.95 -4.33
N ASN A 119 -3.48 -12.04 -3.58
CA ASN A 119 -4.73 -12.79 -3.61
C ASN A 119 -5.92 -11.92 -3.11
N LEU A 120 -5.74 -11.17 -2.03
CA LEU A 120 -6.79 -10.26 -1.54
C LEU A 120 -7.10 -9.16 -2.55
N ALA A 121 -6.08 -8.55 -3.15
CA ALA A 121 -6.25 -7.53 -4.19
C ALA A 121 -6.95 -8.10 -5.44
N PHE A 122 -6.55 -9.30 -5.88
CA PHE A 122 -7.17 -10.00 -7.00
C PHE A 122 -8.65 -10.31 -6.74
N ASN A 123 -8.97 -10.86 -5.55
CA ASN A 123 -10.36 -11.15 -5.18
C ASN A 123 -11.23 -9.89 -5.02
N ALA A 124 -10.63 -8.77 -4.62
CA ALA A 124 -11.33 -7.48 -4.53
C ALA A 124 -11.61 -6.86 -5.92
N ALA A 125 -10.69 -7.08 -6.87
CA ALA A 125 -10.78 -6.49 -8.20
C ALA A 125 -11.56 -7.36 -9.21
N THR A 126 -11.63 -8.70 -8.98
CA THR A 126 -12.17 -9.65 -9.98
C THR A 126 -13.32 -10.46 -9.40
N PRO A 127 -14.56 -10.29 -9.91
CA PRO A 127 -15.70 -11.13 -9.59
C PRO A 127 -15.44 -12.61 -9.86
N GLU A 128 -16.11 -13.51 -9.17
CA GLU A 128 -15.83 -14.95 -9.23
C GLU A 128 -16.00 -15.52 -10.64
N GLU A 129 -16.99 -15.03 -11.37
CA GLU A 129 -17.33 -15.47 -12.73
C GLU A 129 -16.29 -15.07 -13.79
N LEU A 130 -15.48 -14.05 -13.51
CA LEU A 130 -14.47 -13.54 -14.44
C LEU A 130 -13.05 -14.02 -14.13
N ARG A 131 -12.89 -14.93 -13.14
CA ARG A 131 -11.56 -15.43 -12.76
C ARG A 131 -11.03 -16.41 -13.80
N PRO A 132 -9.82 -16.16 -14.35
CA PRO A 132 -9.22 -17.07 -15.34
C PRO A 132 -8.93 -18.46 -14.75
N GLU A 133 -9.27 -19.52 -15.50
CA GLU A 133 -9.05 -20.91 -15.06
C GLU A 133 -7.59 -21.26 -14.77
N TRP A 134 -6.64 -20.64 -15.50
CA TRP A 134 -5.21 -20.87 -15.27
C TRP A 134 -4.71 -20.36 -13.91
N ILE A 135 -5.47 -19.47 -13.24
CA ILE A 135 -5.22 -19.00 -11.87
C ILE A 135 -5.92 -19.91 -10.88
N VAL A 136 -7.25 -20.08 -11.02
CA VAL A 136 -8.10 -20.78 -10.05
C VAL A 136 -7.81 -22.30 -10.05
N GLY A 137 -7.49 -22.89 -11.21
CA GLY A 137 -7.12 -24.29 -11.39
C GLY A 137 -5.67 -24.61 -11.03
N SER A 138 -4.87 -23.67 -10.52
CA SER A 138 -3.48 -23.89 -10.14
C SER A 138 -3.36 -24.65 -8.82
N LYS A 139 -2.28 -25.42 -8.66
CA LYS A 139 -1.98 -26.13 -7.41
C LYS A 139 -1.64 -25.18 -6.27
N THR A 140 -1.13 -23.99 -6.58
CA THR A 140 -0.76 -22.95 -5.61
C THR A 140 -1.92 -22.01 -5.26
N TRP A 141 -3.06 -22.11 -5.94
CA TRP A 141 -4.24 -21.29 -5.63
C TRP A 141 -4.74 -21.45 -4.20
N PRO A 142 -4.92 -22.68 -3.64
CA PRO A 142 -5.33 -22.86 -2.25
C PRO A 142 -4.33 -22.24 -1.26
N LEU A 143 -3.02 -22.29 -1.57
CA LEU A 143 -1.99 -21.65 -0.75
C LEU A 143 -2.19 -20.13 -0.73
N SER A 144 -2.38 -19.51 -1.89
CA SER A 144 -2.61 -18.06 -1.99
C SER A 144 -3.87 -17.61 -1.25
N GLN A 145 -4.96 -18.38 -1.33
CA GLN A 145 -6.20 -18.14 -0.59
C GLN A 145 -6.01 -18.25 0.92
N ASN A 146 -5.27 -19.27 1.40
CA ASN A 146 -4.99 -19.44 2.82
C ASN A 146 -4.19 -18.28 3.37
N MET A 147 -3.18 -17.81 2.63
CA MET A 147 -2.39 -16.64 3.00
C MET A 147 -3.25 -15.37 3.01
N GLY A 148 -4.10 -15.18 2.01
CA GLY A 148 -5.05 -14.06 1.97
C GLY A 148 -6.03 -14.07 3.15
N ARG A 149 -6.60 -15.24 3.49
CA ARG A 149 -7.48 -15.40 4.66
C ARG A 149 -6.75 -15.11 5.97
N GLY A 150 -5.51 -15.59 6.11
CA GLY A 150 -4.66 -15.31 7.26
C GLY A 150 -4.40 -13.82 7.44
N LEU A 151 -4.02 -13.12 6.36
CA LEU A 151 -3.83 -11.67 6.40
C LEU A 151 -5.12 -10.93 6.79
N LYS A 152 -6.26 -11.31 6.21
CA LYS A 152 -7.55 -10.71 6.54
C LYS A 152 -7.94 -10.93 8.01
N ALA A 153 -7.63 -12.11 8.57
CA ALA A 153 -7.89 -12.42 9.97
C ALA A 153 -6.98 -11.63 10.93
N MET A 154 -5.75 -11.32 10.49
CA MET A 154 -4.79 -10.52 11.27
C MET A 154 -5.02 -9.01 11.13
N ALA A 155 -5.75 -8.57 10.11
CA ALA A 155 -6.08 -7.16 9.94
C ALA A 155 -6.94 -6.69 11.14
N PRO A 156 -6.50 -5.65 11.88
CA PRO A 156 -7.29 -5.12 12.99
C PRO A 156 -8.68 -4.72 12.48
N LYS A 157 -9.73 -5.09 13.21
CA LYS A 157 -11.14 -4.76 12.88
C LYS A 157 -11.40 -3.25 12.75
N GLY A 158 -10.44 -2.40 13.18
CA GLY A 158 -10.47 -0.94 13.05
C GLY A 158 -9.81 -0.38 11.79
N LEU A 159 -9.11 -1.19 10.99
CA LEU A 159 -8.53 -0.81 9.71
C LEU A 159 -9.48 -1.13 8.55
N ASP A 160 -10.75 -0.81 8.70
CA ASP A 160 -11.63 -0.70 7.55
C ASP A 160 -11.33 0.61 6.79
N ILE A 161 -10.11 0.64 6.26
CA ILE A 161 -9.58 1.75 5.43
C ILE A 161 -10.50 1.93 4.22
N ALA A 162 -11.00 0.84 3.64
CA ALA A 162 -11.91 0.87 2.52
C ALA A 162 -13.27 1.50 2.90
N GLY A 163 -13.82 1.14 4.07
CA GLY A 163 -15.07 1.72 4.58
C GLY A 163 -14.94 3.19 4.96
N ARG A 164 -13.75 3.63 5.36
CA ARG A 164 -13.47 5.05 5.68
C ARG A 164 -13.08 5.88 4.45
N LEU A 165 -12.38 5.28 3.49
CA LEU A 165 -11.98 5.97 2.26
C LEU A 165 -13.15 6.14 1.28
N LYS A 166 -14.09 5.18 1.22
CA LYS A 166 -15.21 5.24 0.29
C LYS A 166 -16.04 6.52 0.42
N PRO A 167 -16.54 6.91 1.61
CA PRO A 167 -17.30 8.18 1.75
C PRO A 167 -16.43 9.41 1.47
N ALA A 168 -15.14 9.39 1.81
CA ALA A 168 -14.24 10.50 1.52
C ALA A 168 -13.93 10.62 0.01
N LEU A 169 -13.76 9.49 -0.69
CA LEU A 169 -13.62 9.44 -2.14
C LEU A 169 -14.89 9.91 -2.86
N ASP A 170 -16.06 9.43 -2.43
CA ASP A 170 -17.34 9.83 -3.02
C ASP A 170 -17.55 11.34 -2.85
N GLN A 171 -17.28 11.89 -1.65
CA GLN A 171 -17.34 13.34 -1.42
C GLN A 171 -16.36 14.13 -2.30
N ALA A 172 -15.11 13.63 -2.44
CA ALA A 172 -14.11 14.28 -3.29
C ALA A 172 -14.48 14.23 -4.78
N ILE A 173 -15.04 13.12 -5.26
CA ILE A 173 -15.51 12.96 -6.64
C ILE A 173 -16.70 13.91 -6.91
N HIS A 174 -17.66 13.97 -6.00
CA HIS A 174 -18.80 14.87 -6.14
C HIS A 174 -18.39 16.36 -6.06
N ALA A 175 -17.46 16.71 -5.18
CA ALA A 175 -16.93 18.08 -5.10
C ALA A 175 -16.16 18.47 -6.37
N ALA A 176 -15.35 17.57 -6.91
CA ALA A 176 -14.62 17.78 -8.17
C ALA A 176 -15.58 17.91 -9.38
N ALA A 177 -16.63 17.06 -9.44
CA ALA A 177 -17.64 17.12 -10.49
C ALA A 177 -18.44 18.44 -10.43
N ARG A 178 -18.86 18.89 -9.24
CA ARG A 178 -19.53 20.19 -9.05
C ARG A 178 -18.64 21.36 -9.47
N LYS A 179 -17.38 21.34 -9.09
CA LYS A 179 -16.42 22.38 -9.47
C LYS A 179 -16.22 22.43 -10.99
N ALA A 180 -16.05 21.28 -11.63
CA ALA A 180 -15.89 21.19 -13.08
C ALA A 180 -17.15 21.67 -13.84
N LEU A 181 -18.35 21.39 -13.29
CA LEU A 181 -19.61 21.89 -13.84
C LEU A 181 -19.73 23.42 -13.70
N ASP A 182 -19.42 23.96 -12.50
CA ASP A 182 -19.44 25.39 -12.24
C ASP A 182 -18.44 26.16 -13.11
N ASP A 183 -17.24 25.61 -13.30
CA ASP A 183 -16.23 26.18 -14.19
C ASP A 183 -16.68 26.18 -15.66
N ARG A 184 -17.37 25.13 -16.13
CA ARG A 184 -17.96 25.08 -17.48
C ARG A 184 -19.10 26.06 -17.63
N LEU A 185 -20.02 26.15 -16.66
CA LEU A 185 -21.12 27.10 -16.69
C LEU A 185 -20.65 28.56 -16.67
N LYS A 186 -19.52 28.84 -16.01
CA LYS A 186 -18.88 30.17 -16.04
C LYS A 186 -18.21 30.47 -17.37
N SER A 187 -17.61 29.45 -18.02
CA SER A 187 -16.96 29.63 -19.32
C SER A 187 -17.97 29.82 -20.48
N ASP A 188 -19.13 29.21 -20.37
CA ASP A 188 -20.17 29.25 -21.41
C ASP A 188 -21.12 30.47 -21.28
N GLY A 189 -20.83 31.42 -20.33
CA GLY A 189 -21.58 32.67 -20.20
C GLY A 189 -23.01 32.53 -19.70
N TYR A 190 -23.35 31.42 -19.06
CA TYR A 190 -24.68 31.17 -18.51
C TYR A 190 -25.05 32.17 -17.41
N ASP A 191 -26.24 32.79 -17.54
CA ASP A 191 -26.76 33.75 -16.60
C ASP A 191 -27.08 33.12 -15.23
N ALA A 192 -27.01 33.88 -14.13
CA ALA A 192 -27.23 33.38 -12.77
C ALA A 192 -28.59 32.70 -12.57
N ARG A 193 -29.59 33.07 -13.38
CA ARG A 193 -30.93 32.46 -13.39
C ARG A 193 -30.93 31.02 -13.94
N GLN A 194 -30.21 30.81 -15.05
CA GLN A 194 -30.11 29.50 -15.68
C GLN A 194 -29.30 28.52 -14.82
N ARG A 195 -28.36 29.01 -14.02
CA ARG A 195 -27.63 28.22 -13.04
C ARG A 195 -28.53 27.71 -11.92
N GLY A 196 -29.42 28.55 -11.40
CA GLY A 196 -30.38 28.14 -10.38
C GLY A 196 -31.37 27.05 -10.85
N GLU A 197 -31.80 27.09 -12.09
CA GLU A 197 -32.67 26.06 -12.69
C GLU A 197 -31.95 24.71 -12.86
N ILE A 198 -30.65 24.71 -13.22
CA ILE A 198 -29.85 23.51 -13.35
C ILE A 198 -29.57 22.89 -11.96
N ASP A 199 -29.27 23.68 -10.96
CA ASP A 199 -29.08 23.21 -9.57
C ASP A 199 -30.36 22.57 -8.99
N ASP A 200 -31.52 23.17 -9.26
CA ASP A 200 -32.84 22.65 -8.83
C ASP A 200 -33.18 21.31 -9.53
N LEU A 201 -32.82 21.15 -10.80
CA LEU A 201 -32.98 19.91 -11.53
C LEU A 201 -32.05 18.80 -11.04
N VAL A 202 -30.81 19.13 -10.67
CA VAL A 202 -29.85 18.17 -10.11
C VAL A 202 -30.28 17.71 -8.72
N GLU A 203 -30.88 18.61 -7.91
CA GLU A 203 -31.38 18.27 -6.59
C GLU A 203 -32.65 17.41 -6.61
N LYS A 204 -33.53 17.62 -7.60
CA LYS A 204 -34.72 16.79 -7.82
C LYS A 204 -34.43 15.40 -8.42
N SER A 205 -33.24 15.18 -8.96
CA SER A 205 -32.81 13.90 -9.54
C SER A 205 -32.14 12.97 -8.49
N ARG A 206 -32.06 13.39 -7.26
CA ARG A 206 -31.55 12.64 -6.09
C ARG A 206 -32.68 11.97 -5.32
#